data_01d8ae32c778fa6cda9a4b5e8cc0dcde
#
_entry.id   01d8ae32c778fa6cda9a4b5e8cc0dcde
#
_cell.length_a   1.000
_cell.length_b   1.000
_cell.length_c   1.000
_cell.angle_alpha   90.00
_cell.angle_beta   90.00
_cell.angle_gamma   90.00
#
_symmetry.space_group_name_H-M   'P 1'
#
loop_
_entity.id
_entity.type
_entity.pdbx_description
1 polymer ?
#
loop_
_entity_poly.entity_id
_entity_poly.type
_entity_poly.pdbx_seq_one_letter_code
_entity_poly.pdbx_strand_id
1 'polypeptide(L)'
;MGRSMGRMAVLLLCCTMLCMIPAGCGQSPEAESTKGATAMTTTGRSAETDMEAMVVRLHDGSLLLVDNRSGSPFVPTAIDEADIIGLDGQTLTVDDLQVGNVVRVVGNGIMMQSYPGQYPGIETIEVIKEGSSADAEEYADLIAELSISMDPSQPASANLEYVTDLASVTLMLQDNGYTWTYEENGEPTQVIADAAHPVQIDPADLPDVRVDQPLDVTIVFDRTATALTVTRWGEQAIEQAASSAGGYQNIDVDPLSGEPVDVALDGAKAVLTVEPGYRYVVDAEFAEGTVCYVFTVHE
;
A
#
# COMPACT_ATOMS: atom_id res chain seq x y z
N MET A 1 36.58 -36.39 32.98
CA MET A 1 36.96 -35.00 33.29
C MET A 1 35.94 -34.14 32.60
N GLY A 2 34.94 -33.51 33.12
CA GLY A 2 34.70 -32.97 34.44
C GLY A 2 34.42 -31.49 34.32
N ARG A 3 33.21 -31.12 34.72
CA ARG A 3 32.75 -29.75 35.10
C ARG A 3 32.22 -28.84 34.00
N SER A 4 31.16 -28.02 34.18
CA SER A 4 30.37 -27.67 35.37
C SER A 4 29.14 -26.83 34.90
N MET A 5 28.07 -27.07 35.61
CA MET A 5 26.80 -26.33 35.58
C MET A 5 26.98 -24.83 35.96
N GLY A 6 26.18 -23.97 35.35
CA GLY A 6 25.95 -22.61 35.76
C GLY A 6 24.50 -22.20 35.55
N ARG A 7 23.63 -22.50 36.52
CA ARG A 7 22.28 -21.95 36.62
C ARG A 7 22.39 -20.53 37.17
N MET A 8 21.82 -19.56 36.48
CA MET A 8 21.65 -18.22 37.04
C MET A 8 20.14 -17.92 37.10
N ALA A 9 19.65 -17.91 38.32
CA ALA A 9 18.32 -17.51 38.71
C ALA A 9 18.22 -15.98 38.64
N VAL A 10 17.20 -15.43 38.03
CA VAL A 10 16.85 -14.03 38.08
C VAL A 10 15.59 -13.88 38.91
N LEU A 11 15.74 -13.09 39.97
CA LEU A 11 14.77 -12.71 40.99
C LEU A 11 13.64 -11.85 40.38
N LEU A 12 12.40 -12.25 40.64
CA LEU A 12 11.20 -11.41 40.47
C LEU A 12 11.14 -10.41 41.64
N LEU A 13 11.14 -9.13 41.33
CA LEU A 13 10.81 -8.07 42.30
C LEU A 13 9.44 -7.51 41.98
N CYS A 14 8.42 -7.94 42.75
CA CYS A 14 7.08 -7.36 42.77
C CYS A 14 7.13 -6.04 43.56
N CYS A 15 6.79 -4.93 42.90
CA CYS A 15 6.53 -3.65 43.58
C CYS A 15 5.04 -3.31 43.45
N THR A 16 4.28 -3.63 44.49
CA THR A 16 2.89 -3.19 44.69
C THR A 16 2.91 -1.76 45.19
N MET A 17 2.42 -0.80 44.41
CA MET A 17 2.12 0.55 44.89
C MET A 17 0.61 0.73 45.04
N LEU A 18 0.22 0.78 46.32
CA LEU A 18 -1.13 1.10 46.82
C LEU A 18 -1.27 2.62 46.84
N CYS A 19 -2.15 3.23 46.06
CA CYS A 19 -2.51 4.63 46.18
C CYS A 19 -3.93 4.79 46.67
N MET A 20 -4.02 5.42 47.85
CA MET A 20 -5.24 5.81 48.56
C MET A 20 -5.99 6.93 47.83
N ILE A 21 -7.32 6.83 47.84
CA ILE A 21 -8.27 7.85 47.41
C ILE A 21 -8.69 8.65 48.66
N PRO A 22 -8.69 9.99 48.68
CA PRO A 22 -9.48 10.75 49.61
C PRO A 22 -10.83 11.15 49.01
N ALA A 23 -11.90 10.78 49.70
CA ALA A 23 -13.23 11.29 49.50
C ALA A 23 -13.35 12.71 50.06
N GLY A 24 -13.84 13.65 49.25
CA GLY A 24 -14.19 15.00 49.65
C GLY A 24 -15.64 15.31 49.27
N CYS A 25 -16.53 15.34 50.25
CA CYS A 25 -17.87 15.93 50.17
C CYS A 25 -17.77 17.46 50.16
N GLY A 26 -18.59 18.11 49.31
CA GLY A 26 -18.74 19.58 49.34
C GLY A 26 -19.99 19.98 48.54
N GLN A 27 -20.95 20.52 49.26
CA GLN A 27 -22.35 20.92 48.99
C GLN A 27 -22.54 21.83 47.79
N SER A 28 -23.73 21.69 47.17
CA SER A 28 -24.41 22.64 46.26
C SER A 28 -24.81 23.94 47.00
N PRO A 29 -25.00 25.03 46.21
CA PRO A 29 -26.33 25.70 46.28
C PRO A 29 -26.97 25.89 44.89
N GLU A 30 -28.31 25.79 44.90
CA GLU A 30 -29.24 26.19 43.87
C GLU A 30 -29.23 27.68 43.58
N ALA A 31 -29.53 28.02 42.33
CA ALA A 31 -30.44 29.05 41.80
C ALA A 31 -29.98 29.45 40.40
N GLU A 32 -30.70 29.55 39.41
CA GLU A 32 -31.92 30.06 38.90
C GLU A 32 -31.89 30.01 37.34
N SER A 33 -33.00 29.67 36.80
CA SER A 33 -33.39 29.63 35.41
C SER A 33 -33.14 30.92 34.63
N THR A 34 -32.52 30.85 33.44
CA THR A 34 -32.89 31.74 32.32
C THR A 34 -32.76 31.00 30.95
N LYS A 35 -33.82 31.16 30.20
CA LYS A 35 -34.07 30.61 28.87
C LYS A 35 -33.02 30.97 27.82
N GLY A 36 -32.77 30.01 26.90
CA GLY A 36 -32.34 30.31 25.54
C GLY A 36 -30.93 29.80 25.21
N ALA A 37 -30.75 28.51 25.07
CA ALA A 37 -29.61 27.99 24.34
C ALA A 37 -30.12 27.07 23.24
N THR A 38 -30.04 27.56 22.04
CA THR A 38 -30.11 26.79 20.80
C THR A 38 -29.09 25.63 20.91
N ALA A 39 -29.59 24.41 20.85
CA ALA A 39 -28.74 23.23 20.79
C ALA A 39 -27.96 23.28 19.46
N MET A 40 -26.71 23.69 19.53
CA MET A 40 -25.74 23.40 18.48
C MET A 40 -25.43 21.92 18.59
N THR A 41 -25.99 21.13 17.67
CA THR A 41 -25.56 19.77 17.40
C THR A 41 -24.13 19.87 16.88
N THR A 42 -23.15 19.68 17.76
CA THR A 42 -21.75 19.50 17.36
C THR A 42 -21.65 18.10 16.78
N THR A 43 -21.92 18.00 15.48
CA THR A 43 -21.43 16.85 14.68
C THR A 43 -19.91 16.90 14.83
N GLY A 44 -19.32 15.87 15.40
CA GLY A 44 -17.88 15.76 15.52
C GLY A 44 -17.24 15.72 14.13
N ARG A 45 -16.91 16.90 13.59
CA ARG A 45 -16.04 17.05 12.44
C ARG A 45 -14.64 16.83 12.97
N SER A 46 -13.94 15.82 12.47
CA SER A 46 -12.49 15.72 12.64
C SER A 46 -11.89 17.08 12.36
N ALA A 47 -10.91 17.52 13.14
CA ALA A 47 -10.27 18.79 12.91
C ALA A 47 -9.68 18.77 11.49
N GLU A 48 -10.30 19.51 10.60
CA GLU A 48 -9.84 19.70 9.22
C GLU A 48 -8.46 20.37 9.31
N THR A 49 -7.45 19.69 8.75
CA THR A 49 -6.07 20.19 8.76
C THR A 49 -5.75 20.70 7.38
N ASP A 50 -5.31 21.94 7.26
CA ASP A 50 -4.83 22.54 6.03
C ASP A 50 -3.30 22.67 6.03
N MET A 51 -2.68 22.45 4.87
CA MET A 51 -1.28 22.70 4.63
C MET A 51 -1.06 23.30 3.25
N GLU A 52 0.01 24.07 3.09
CA GLU A 52 0.43 24.58 1.80
C GLU A 52 1.57 23.69 1.26
N ALA A 53 1.46 23.30 0.01
CA ALA A 53 2.45 22.43 -0.63
C ALA A 53 2.79 22.91 -2.06
N MET A 54 4.02 22.64 -2.49
CA MET A 54 4.47 22.83 -3.86
C MET A 54 4.14 21.57 -4.68
N VAL A 55 3.59 21.79 -5.86
CA VAL A 55 3.37 20.72 -6.86
C VAL A 55 4.68 20.43 -7.58
N VAL A 56 5.14 19.21 -7.49
CA VAL A 56 6.25 18.66 -8.27
C VAL A 56 5.82 17.35 -8.93
N ARG A 57 6.58 16.87 -9.91
CA ARG A 57 6.35 15.58 -10.54
C ARG A 57 7.64 14.77 -10.55
N LEU A 58 7.51 13.48 -10.29
CA LEU A 58 8.60 12.53 -10.45
C LEU A 58 8.89 12.30 -11.95
N HIS A 59 9.97 11.63 -12.28
CA HIS A 59 10.38 11.40 -13.67
C HIS A 59 9.38 10.54 -14.46
N ASP A 60 8.60 9.70 -13.79
CA ASP A 60 7.49 8.92 -14.37
C ASP A 60 6.20 9.73 -14.57
N GLY A 61 6.21 11.02 -14.19
CA GLY A 61 5.07 11.92 -14.27
C GLY A 61 4.15 11.88 -13.06
N SER A 62 4.37 11.00 -12.09
CA SER A 62 3.53 10.90 -10.89
C SER A 62 3.60 12.18 -10.05
N LEU A 63 2.43 12.53 -9.45
CA LEU A 63 2.30 13.71 -8.61
C LEU A 63 3.00 13.51 -7.27
N LEU A 64 3.85 14.46 -6.92
CA LEU A 64 4.42 14.62 -5.59
C LEU A 64 4.10 16.01 -5.08
N LEU A 65 3.72 16.11 -3.83
CA LEU A 65 3.53 17.37 -3.13
C LEU A 65 4.63 17.56 -2.08
N VAL A 66 5.16 18.77 -1.95
CA VAL A 66 6.16 19.08 -0.93
C VAL A 66 5.61 20.14 -0.01
N ASP A 67 5.47 19.81 1.26
CA ASP A 67 4.98 20.75 2.30
C ASP A 67 5.93 21.97 2.39
N ASN A 68 5.42 23.16 2.12
CA ASN A 68 6.19 24.40 2.11
C ASN A 68 6.78 24.77 3.48
N ARG A 69 6.24 24.22 4.57
CA ARG A 69 6.71 24.52 5.92
C ARG A 69 7.85 23.60 6.35
N SER A 70 7.70 22.30 6.10
CA SER A 70 8.64 21.28 6.55
C SER A 70 9.62 20.81 5.48
N GLY A 71 9.31 21.05 4.18
CA GLY A 71 10.04 20.48 3.06
C GLY A 71 9.80 18.97 2.89
N SER A 72 8.82 18.41 3.60
CA SER A 72 8.56 16.97 3.56
C SER A 72 7.76 16.58 2.32
N PRO A 73 8.23 15.62 1.52
CA PRO A 73 7.49 15.15 0.36
C PRO A 73 6.38 14.16 0.77
N PHE A 74 5.25 14.24 0.06
CA PHE A 74 4.17 13.28 0.22
C PHE A 74 3.41 13.05 -1.09
N VAL A 75 2.84 11.85 -1.22
CA VAL A 75 1.99 11.45 -2.34
C VAL A 75 0.54 11.47 -1.88
N PRO A 76 -0.36 12.19 -2.59
CA PRO A 76 -1.78 12.07 -2.37
C PRO A 76 -2.26 10.71 -2.91
N THR A 77 -2.62 9.81 -2.02
CA THR A 77 -3.29 8.56 -2.37
C THR A 77 -4.81 8.76 -2.31
N ALA A 78 -5.59 8.06 -3.12
CA ALA A 78 -7.04 8.29 -3.28
C ALA A 78 -7.41 9.71 -3.75
N ILE A 79 -6.55 10.33 -4.55
CA ILE A 79 -6.73 11.70 -5.07
C ILE A 79 -7.95 11.82 -5.99
N ASP A 80 -8.42 10.72 -6.59
CA ASP A 80 -9.60 10.67 -7.45
C ASP A 80 -10.90 11.01 -6.70
N GLU A 81 -10.87 10.93 -5.37
CA GLU A 81 -11.99 11.29 -4.49
C GLU A 81 -11.93 12.76 -4.02
N ALA A 82 -10.81 13.45 -4.28
CA ALA A 82 -10.60 14.83 -3.84
C ALA A 82 -11.13 15.85 -4.85
N ASP A 83 -11.69 16.96 -4.34
CA ASP A 83 -12.02 18.11 -5.17
C ASP A 83 -10.75 18.90 -5.52
N ILE A 84 -10.40 18.99 -6.80
CA ILE A 84 -9.26 19.79 -7.27
C ILE A 84 -9.78 21.09 -7.87
N ILE A 85 -9.35 22.22 -7.30
CA ILE A 85 -9.88 23.56 -7.61
C ILE A 85 -8.74 24.46 -8.08
N GLY A 86 -8.94 25.11 -9.22
CA GLY A 86 -8.02 26.11 -9.75
C GLY A 86 -8.12 27.48 -9.09
N LEU A 87 -7.19 28.36 -9.40
CA LEU A 87 -7.08 29.70 -8.80
C LEU A 87 -8.34 30.58 -9.01
N ASP A 88 -9.05 30.36 -10.10
CA ASP A 88 -10.32 31.09 -10.43
C ASP A 88 -11.58 30.28 -10.07
N GLY A 89 -11.40 29.17 -9.30
CA GLY A 89 -12.48 28.34 -8.76
C GLY A 89 -13.02 27.29 -9.74
N GLN A 90 -12.37 27.08 -10.91
CA GLN A 90 -12.75 25.99 -11.82
C GLN A 90 -12.33 24.65 -11.25
N THR A 91 -13.10 23.62 -11.57
CA THR A 91 -12.71 22.23 -11.27
C THR A 91 -11.57 21.80 -12.21
N LEU A 92 -10.52 21.22 -11.63
CA LEU A 92 -9.37 20.69 -12.32
C LEU A 92 -9.30 19.16 -12.15
N THR A 93 -8.44 18.55 -12.94
CA THR A 93 -7.98 17.18 -12.76
C THR A 93 -6.54 17.16 -12.22
N VAL A 94 -6.04 15.98 -11.82
CA VAL A 94 -4.63 15.82 -11.38
C VAL A 94 -3.65 16.26 -12.46
N ASP A 95 -3.99 16.02 -13.73
CA ASP A 95 -3.13 16.36 -14.86
C ASP A 95 -3.06 17.88 -15.14
N ASP A 96 -4.05 18.64 -14.68
CA ASP A 96 -4.09 20.10 -14.82
C ASP A 96 -3.19 20.80 -13.78
N LEU A 97 -2.77 20.11 -12.72
CA LEU A 97 -1.86 20.66 -11.72
C LEU A 97 -0.45 20.83 -12.32
N GLN A 98 -0.03 22.08 -12.48
CA GLN A 98 1.26 22.42 -13.08
C GLN A 98 2.39 22.37 -12.03
N VAL A 99 3.56 21.91 -12.44
CA VAL A 99 4.78 21.96 -11.62
C VAL A 99 5.10 23.41 -11.23
N GLY A 100 5.37 23.61 -9.94
CA GLY A 100 5.63 24.93 -9.38
C GLY A 100 4.37 25.61 -8.82
N ASN A 101 3.16 25.11 -9.09
CA ASN A 101 1.97 25.61 -8.42
C ASN A 101 2.08 25.41 -6.90
N VAL A 102 1.60 26.39 -6.14
CA VAL A 102 1.40 26.21 -4.71
C VAL A 102 -0.08 25.90 -4.48
N VAL A 103 -0.33 24.82 -3.78
CA VAL A 103 -1.67 24.35 -3.46
C VAL A 103 -1.91 24.37 -1.96
N ARG A 104 -3.17 24.65 -1.59
CA ARG A 104 -3.68 24.35 -0.25
C ARG A 104 -4.30 22.96 -0.28
N VAL A 105 -3.83 22.10 0.60
CA VAL A 105 -4.32 20.73 0.77
C VAL A 105 -5.12 20.67 2.05
N VAL A 106 -6.39 20.30 1.94
CA VAL A 106 -7.32 20.14 3.08
C VAL A 106 -7.70 18.67 3.20
N GLY A 107 -7.67 18.15 4.42
CA GLY A 107 -8.03 16.76 4.67
C GLY A 107 -8.04 16.41 6.15
N ASN A 108 -8.07 15.10 6.44
CA ASN A 108 -8.21 14.57 7.79
C ASN A 108 -6.94 14.68 8.67
N GLY A 109 -5.81 15.16 8.12
CA GLY A 109 -4.53 15.32 8.83
C GLY A 109 -3.78 14.02 9.10
N ILE A 110 -4.24 12.88 8.59
CA ILE A 110 -3.60 11.58 8.82
C ILE A 110 -2.68 11.26 7.65
N MET A 111 -1.37 11.35 7.89
CA MET A 111 -0.33 10.97 6.94
C MET A 111 0.32 9.67 7.38
N MET A 112 0.45 8.71 6.47
CA MET A 112 1.13 7.44 6.74
C MET A 112 2.64 7.68 6.84
N GLN A 113 3.28 6.95 7.77
CA GLN A 113 4.72 7.05 8.02
C GLN A 113 5.50 6.23 6.96
N SER A 114 5.74 6.85 5.82
CA SER A 114 6.58 6.36 4.74
C SER A 114 7.45 7.49 4.21
N TYR A 115 8.36 7.22 3.29
CA TYR A 115 9.13 8.25 2.59
C TYR A 115 9.12 7.93 1.08
N PRO A 116 8.47 8.80 0.24
CA PRO A 116 7.65 9.95 0.64
C PRO A 116 6.45 9.56 1.51
N GLY A 117 5.91 10.50 2.29
CA GLY A 117 4.68 10.30 3.06
C GLY A 117 3.52 9.94 2.13
N GLN A 118 2.51 9.21 2.63
CA GLN A 118 1.26 8.96 1.89
C GLN A 118 0.10 9.63 2.61
N TYR A 119 -0.71 10.39 1.88
CA TYR A 119 -1.85 11.11 2.45
C TYR A 119 -3.16 10.64 1.79
N PRO A 120 -3.84 9.63 2.37
CA PRO A 120 -5.06 9.06 1.80
C PRO A 120 -6.32 9.87 2.09
N GLY A 121 -6.29 10.75 3.08
CA GLY A 121 -7.48 11.49 3.56
C GLY A 121 -7.55 12.93 3.06
N ILE A 122 -7.12 13.21 1.85
CA ILE A 122 -7.25 14.53 1.22
C ILE A 122 -8.69 14.67 0.70
N GLU A 123 -9.33 15.78 1.06
CA GLU A 123 -10.67 16.14 0.63
C GLU A 123 -10.65 17.19 -0.48
N THR A 124 -9.69 18.14 -0.41
CA THR A 124 -9.60 19.25 -1.37
C THR A 124 -8.14 19.61 -1.65
N ILE A 125 -7.83 19.88 -2.91
CA ILE A 125 -6.58 20.52 -3.36
C ILE A 125 -6.94 21.79 -4.10
N GLU A 126 -6.62 22.96 -3.54
CA GLU A 126 -6.89 24.26 -4.12
C GLU A 126 -5.59 24.93 -4.59
N VAL A 127 -5.50 25.28 -5.87
CA VAL A 127 -4.37 26.09 -6.36
C VAL A 127 -4.51 27.50 -5.79
N ILE A 128 -3.57 27.92 -4.95
CA ILE A 128 -3.55 29.24 -4.31
C ILE A 128 -2.54 30.21 -4.95
N LYS A 129 -1.61 29.66 -5.72
CA LYS A 129 -0.64 30.44 -6.49
C LYS A 129 -0.18 29.63 -7.70
N GLU A 130 -0.26 30.26 -8.87
CA GLU A 130 0.38 29.71 -10.07
C GLU A 130 1.90 29.87 -9.98
N GLY A 131 2.61 28.87 -10.47
CA GLY A 131 4.06 28.84 -10.53
C GLY A 131 4.55 28.23 -11.83
N SER A 132 5.83 27.99 -11.90
CA SER A 132 6.51 27.42 -13.06
C SER A 132 7.50 26.34 -12.62
N SER A 133 8.03 25.59 -13.57
CA SER A 133 9.07 24.60 -13.30
C SER A 133 10.32 25.21 -12.64
N ALA A 134 10.59 26.51 -12.88
CA ALA A 134 11.70 27.22 -12.23
C ALA A 134 11.49 27.38 -10.71
N ASP A 135 10.23 27.48 -10.26
CA ASP A 135 9.93 27.57 -8.83
C ASP A 135 10.15 26.21 -8.11
N ALA A 136 10.15 25.12 -8.86
CA ALA A 136 10.38 23.77 -8.36
C ALA A 136 11.85 23.30 -8.49
N GLU A 137 12.75 24.11 -9.04
CA GLU A 137 14.18 23.75 -9.22
C GLU A 137 14.87 23.42 -7.90
N GLU A 138 14.46 24.02 -6.79
CA GLU A 138 14.99 23.72 -5.45
C GLU A 138 14.74 22.25 -5.02
N TYR A 139 13.78 21.57 -5.63
CA TYR A 139 13.43 20.18 -5.35
C TYR A 139 14.05 19.18 -6.36
N ALA A 140 14.96 19.63 -7.25
CA ALA A 140 15.56 18.77 -8.28
C ALA A 140 16.30 17.55 -7.69
N ASP A 141 17.06 17.74 -6.60
CA ASP A 141 17.75 16.64 -5.92
C ASP A 141 16.75 15.68 -5.24
N LEU A 142 15.68 16.20 -4.64
CA LEU A 142 14.60 15.40 -4.06
C LEU A 142 13.85 14.60 -5.13
N ILE A 143 13.54 15.24 -6.26
CA ILE A 143 12.88 14.57 -7.39
C ILE A 143 13.81 13.46 -7.92
N ALA A 144 15.11 13.72 -8.07
CA ALA A 144 16.05 12.71 -8.51
C ALA A 144 16.20 11.54 -7.51
N GLU A 145 16.18 11.84 -6.22
CA GLU A 145 16.22 10.82 -5.15
C GLU A 145 14.96 9.96 -5.15
N LEU A 146 13.79 10.57 -5.27
CA LEU A 146 12.49 9.86 -5.23
C LEU A 146 12.07 9.29 -6.58
N SER A 147 12.51 9.91 -7.68
CA SER A 147 12.50 9.29 -9.00
C SER A 147 13.65 8.28 -9.07
N ILE A 148 13.76 7.40 -8.08
CA ILE A 148 14.60 6.25 -8.26
C ILE A 148 14.17 5.70 -9.61
N SER A 149 15.01 5.93 -10.62
CA SER A 149 14.80 5.31 -11.91
C SER A 149 14.64 3.83 -11.58
N MET A 150 13.45 3.30 -11.81
CA MET A 150 13.24 1.87 -11.66
C MET A 150 14.39 1.27 -12.42
N ASP A 151 15.24 0.53 -11.73
CA ASP A 151 16.39 -0.10 -12.41
C ASP A 151 15.81 -0.86 -13.59
N PRO A 152 16.08 -0.46 -14.83
CA PRO A 152 15.45 -1.10 -15.98
C PRO A 152 15.78 -2.59 -16.06
N SER A 153 16.83 -3.03 -15.38
CA SER A 153 17.21 -4.43 -15.29
C SER A 153 16.34 -5.24 -14.32
N GLN A 154 15.61 -4.58 -13.43
CA GLN A 154 14.71 -5.25 -12.48
C GLN A 154 13.33 -5.47 -13.12
N PRO A 155 12.76 -6.69 -12.99
CA PRO A 155 11.39 -6.94 -13.43
C PRO A 155 10.40 -6.08 -12.65
N ALA A 156 9.18 -5.96 -13.17
CA ALA A 156 8.12 -5.23 -12.49
C ALA A 156 7.86 -5.80 -11.09
N SER A 157 7.66 -4.93 -10.11
CA SER A 157 7.22 -5.31 -8.77
C SER A 157 5.71 -5.15 -8.62
N ALA A 158 5.11 -5.90 -7.70
CA ALA A 158 3.69 -5.83 -7.43
C ALA A 158 3.38 -5.84 -5.94
N ASN A 159 2.39 -5.05 -5.53
CA ASN A 159 1.78 -5.09 -4.21
C ASN A 159 0.32 -5.54 -4.34
N LEU A 160 -0.15 -6.31 -3.39
CA LEU A 160 -1.56 -6.67 -3.23
C LEU A 160 -2.14 -5.87 -2.08
N GLU A 161 -3.21 -5.14 -2.36
CA GLU A 161 -3.88 -4.25 -1.40
C GLU A 161 -5.31 -4.70 -1.18
N TYR A 162 -5.75 -4.71 0.08
CA TYR A 162 -7.13 -4.99 0.44
C TYR A 162 -7.50 -4.34 1.77
N VAL A 163 -8.81 -4.20 2.00
CA VAL A 163 -9.35 -3.60 3.21
C VAL A 163 -10.25 -4.61 3.90
N THR A 164 -10.02 -4.82 5.18
CA THR A 164 -10.88 -5.58 6.08
C THR A 164 -11.59 -4.63 7.05
N ASP A 165 -12.52 -5.13 7.84
CA ASP A 165 -13.17 -4.35 8.91
C ASP A 165 -12.17 -3.82 9.95
N LEU A 166 -10.98 -4.40 10.01
CA LEU A 166 -9.96 -4.11 11.03
C LEU A 166 -8.80 -3.26 10.50
N ALA A 167 -8.44 -3.39 9.21
CA ALA A 167 -7.22 -2.77 8.66
C ALA A 167 -7.26 -2.65 7.14
N SER A 168 -6.49 -1.68 6.61
CA SER A 168 -5.98 -1.71 5.25
C SER A 168 -4.66 -2.47 5.24
N VAL A 169 -4.53 -3.42 4.35
CA VAL A 169 -3.37 -4.31 4.23
C VAL A 169 -2.71 -4.10 2.88
N THR A 170 -1.40 -3.96 2.87
CA THR A 170 -0.56 -4.00 1.67
C THR A 170 0.44 -5.13 1.84
N LEU A 171 0.48 -6.05 0.88
CA LEU A 171 1.34 -7.21 0.85
C LEU A 171 2.20 -7.17 -0.41
N MET A 172 3.52 -7.20 -0.26
CA MET A 172 4.42 -7.31 -1.40
C MET A 172 4.32 -8.70 -2.00
N LEU A 173 4.05 -8.79 -3.31
CA LEU A 173 4.10 -10.04 -4.05
C LEU A 173 5.54 -10.31 -4.49
N GLN A 174 5.99 -11.54 -4.31
CA GLN A 174 7.29 -11.98 -4.82
C GLN A 174 7.11 -12.54 -6.22
N ASP A 175 8.06 -12.23 -7.10
CA ASP A 175 8.11 -12.83 -8.43
C ASP A 175 8.45 -14.33 -8.33
N ASN A 176 7.76 -15.11 -9.14
CA ASN A 176 8.00 -16.55 -9.33
C ASN A 176 8.38 -16.81 -10.79
N GLY A 177 9.53 -16.26 -11.17
CA GLY A 177 10.04 -16.33 -12.52
C GLY A 177 9.58 -15.19 -13.43
N TYR A 178 10.47 -14.82 -14.35
CA TYR A 178 10.22 -13.74 -15.30
C TYR A 178 11.08 -13.88 -16.55
N THR A 179 10.65 -13.25 -17.63
CA THR A 179 11.45 -12.94 -18.79
C THR A 179 11.47 -11.43 -18.94
N TRP A 180 12.64 -10.81 -18.91
CA TRP A 180 12.78 -9.36 -18.87
C TRP A 180 13.83 -8.86 -19.82
N THR A 181 13.52 -7.81 -20.60
CA THR A 181 14.44 -7.22 -21.58
C THR A 181 14.62 -5.75 -21.25
N TYR A 182 15.86 -5.32 -21.15
CA TYR A 182 16.23 -3.93 -20.89
C TYR A 182 17.43 -3.51 -21.74
N GLU A 183 17.70 -2.22 -21.83
CA GLU A 183 18.89 -1.70 -22.52
C GLU A 183 20.07 -1.61 -21.55
N GLU A 184 21.18 -2.24 -21.90
CA GLU A 184 22.44 -2.10 -21.19
C GLU A 184 23.51 -1.59 -22.19
N ASN A 185 24.07 -0.41 -21.92
CA ASN A 185 25.06 0.26 -22.80
C ASN A 185 24.59 0.46 -24.26
N GLY A 186 23.26 0.62 -24.46
CA GLY A 186 22.66 0.81 -25.79
C GLY A 186 22.40 -0.49 -26.56
N GLU A 187 22.55 -1.63 -25.91
CA GLU A 187 22.24 -2.95 -26.48
C GLU A 187 21.12 -3.64 -25.68
N PRO A 188 20.16 -4.30 -26.35
CA PRO A 188 19.11 -5.02 -25.63
C PRO A 188 19.68 -6.24 -24.93
N THR A 189 19.45 -6.33 -23.64
CA THR A 189 19.84 -7.45 -22.77
C THR A 189 18.59 -8.13 -22.23
N GLN A 190 18.53 -9.47 -22.35
CA GLN A 190 17.42 -10.25 -21.82
C GLN A 190 17.87 -11.11 -20.64
N VAL A 191 17.09 -11.08 -19.57
CA VAL A 191 17.23 -11.94 -18.39
C VAL A 191 16.03 -12.86 -18.29
N ILE A 192 16.28 -14.13 -18.03
CA ILE A 192 15.25 -15.14 -17.76
C ILE A 192 15.55 -15.73 -16.38
N ALA A 193 14.59 -15.62 -15.49
CA ALA A 193 14.62 -16.30 -14.19
C ALA A 193 13.57 -17.40 -14.19
N ASP A 194 14.03 -18.63 -14.25
CA ASP A 194 13.16 -19.80 -14.12
C ASP A 194 12.84 -20.07 -12.64
N ALA A 195 11.60 -20.48 -12.37
CA ALA A 195 11.17 -20.89 -11.04
C ALA A 195 10.43 -22.22 -11.09
N ALA A 196 10.18 -22.79 -9.92
CA ALA A 196 9.34 -23.96 -9.78
C ALA A 196 7.90 -23.65 -10.22
N HIS A 197 7.18 -24.66 -10.71
CA HIS A 197 5.76 -24.47 -10.99
C HIS A 197 5.04 -24.00 -9.71
N PRO A 198 4.15 -23.00 -9.77
CA PRO A 198 3.52 -22.39 -8.60
C PRO A 198 2.96 -23.40 -7.58
N VAL A 199 2.36 -24.52 -8.02
CA VAL A 199 1.83 -25.55 -7.12
C VAL A 199 2.92 -26.37 -6.40
N GLN A 200 4.18 -26.27 -6.83
CA GLN A 200 5.32 -26.97 -6.22
C GLN A 200 6.02 -26.14 -5.14
N ILE A 201 5.56 -24.93 -4.88
CA ILE A 201 6.10 -24.06 -3.83
C ILE A 201 5.44 -24.44 -2.49
N ASP A 202 6.25 -24.50 -1.42
CA ASP A 202 5.68 -24.66 -0.08
C ASP A 202 4.84 -23.40 0.26
N PRO A 203 3.59 -23.55 0.73
CA PRO A 203 2.77 -22.39 1.09
C PRO A 203 3.41 -21.51 2.17
N ALA A 204 4.30 -22.05 2.99
CA ALA A 204 5.04 -21.27 3.98
C ALA A 204 6.03 -20.25 3.37
N ASP A 205 6.39 -20.45 2.10
CA ASP A 205 7.29 -19.57 1.35
C ASP A 205 6.53 -18.53 0.51
N LEU A 206 5.18 -18.55 0.55
CA LEU A 206 4.34 -17.65 -0.24
C LEU A 206 3.74 -16.53 0.61
N PRO A 207 3.52 -15.36 0.01
CA PRO A 207 2.67 -14.33 0.61
C PRO A 207 1.28 -14.88 0.92
N ASP A 208 0.77 -14.60 2.12
CA ASP A 208 -0.48 -15.16 2.64
C ASP A 208 -1.51 -14.06 2.90
N VAL A 209 -2.59 -14.06 2.15
CA VAL A 209 -3.74 -13.17 2.30
C VAL A 209 -4.73 -13.79 3.26
N ARG A 210 -5.18 -13.05 4.27
CA ARG A 210 -6.11 -13.52 5.29
C ARG A 210 -7.49 -12.88 5.12
N VAL A 211 -8.49 -13.68 4.75
CA VAL A 211 -9.87 -13.24 4.55
C VAL A 211 -10.86 -14.35 4.93
N ASP A 212 -11.94 -13.98 5.64
CA ASP A 212 -12.96 -14.94 6.10
C ASP A 212 -14.01 -15.27 5.02
N GLN A 213 -14.06 -14.47 3.95
CA GLN A 213 -15.04 -14.58 2.86
C GLN A 213 -14.46 -13.99 1.57
N PRO A 214 -15.08 -14.24 0.40
CA PRO A 214 -14.66 -13.64 -0.82
C PRO A 214 -14.52 -12.12 -0.71
N LEU A 215 -13.38 -11.58 -1.17
CA LEU A 215 -13.04 -10.16 -1.05
C LEU A 215 -12.39 -9.66 -2.34
N ASP A 216 -12.74 -8.45 -2.74
CA ASP A 216 -12.04 -7.77 -3.83
C ASP A 216 -10.69 -7.25 -3.34
N VAL A 217 -9.65 -7.58 -4.08
CA VAL A 217 -8.28 -7.12 -3.84
C VAL A 217 -7.78 -6.37 -5.05
N THR A 218 -6.86 -5.43 -4.83
CA THR A 218 -6.20 -4.67 -5.88
C THR A 218 -4.73 -5.07 -5.95
N ILE A 219 -4.26 -5.50 -7.11
CA ILE A 219 -2.83 -5.64 -7.37
C ILE A 219 -2.36 -4.33 -8.01
N VAL A 220 -1.33 -3.73 -7.43
CA VAL A 220 -0.71 -2.49 -7.90
C VAL A 220 0.71 -2.81 -8.34
N PHE A 221 0.95 -2.63 -9.63
CA PHE A 221 2.27 -2.79 -10.24
C PHE A 221 3.02 -1.46 -10.21
N ASP A 222 4.34 -1.51 -10.18
CA ASP A 222 5.19 -0.32 -10.33
C ASP A 222 5.26 0.18 -11.78
N ARG A 223 4.69 -0.55 -12.73
CA ARG A 223 4.65 -0.23 -14.18
C ARG A 223 3.30 -0.57 -14.76
N THR A 224 2.98 0.01 -15.91
CA THR A 224 1.75 -0.32 -16.66
C THR A 224 1.83 -1.73 -17.22
N ALA A 225 0.91 -2.60 -16.82
CA ALA A 225 0.76 -3.92 -17.39
C ALA A 225 -0.03 -3.82 -18.71
N THR A 226 0.37 -4.59 -19.73
CA THR A 226 -0.27 -4.63 -21.04
C THR A 226 -1.31 -5.75 -21.15
N ALA A 227 -1.11 -6.82 -20.38
CA ALA A 227 -2.05 -7.93 -20.25
C ALA A 227 -1.87 -8.62 -18.89
N LEU A 228 -2.91 -9.32 -18.45
CA LEU A 228 -2.90 -10.06 -17.20
C LEU A 228 -3.78 -11.30 -17.33
N THR A 229 -3.28 -12.44 -16.83
CA THR A 229 -4.07 -13.63 -16.61
C THR A 229 -3.92 -14.09 -15.17
N VAL A 230 -5.03 -14.55 -14.58
CA VAL A 230 -5.03 -15.08 -13.22
C VAL A 230 -5.60 -16.49 -13.24
N THR A 231 -4.88 -17.41 -12.59
CA THR A 231 -5.31 -18.79 -12.41
C THR A 231 -5.24 -19.16 -10.94
N ARG A 232 -6.21 -19.93 -10.44
CA ARG A 232 -6.21 -20.40 -9.05
C ARG A 232 -6.23 -21.91 -8.96
N TRP A 233 -5.67 -22.45 -7.89
CA TRP A 233 -5.70 -23.86 -7.54
C TRP A 233 -6.17 -24.01 -6.10
N GLY A 234 -7.03 -25.01 -5.81
CA GLY A 234 -7.44 -25.32 -4.45
C GLY A 234 -6.25 -25.84 -3.62
N GLU A 235 -5.94 -25.19 -2.49
CA GLU A 235 -4.84 -25.56 -1.59
C GLU A 235 -4.98 -27.01 -1.09
N GLN A 236 -6.20 -27.48 -0.79
CA GLN A 236 -6.43 -28.86 -0.36
C GLN A 236 -5.98 -29.88 -1.40
N ALA A 237 -6.18 -29.61 -2.70
CA ALA A 237 -5.72 -30.51 -3.76
C ALA A 237 -4.19 -30.53 -3.86
N ILE A 238 -3.56 -29.37 -3.72
CA ILE A 238 -2.10 -29.22 -3.69
C ILE A 238 -1.50 -29.98 -2.49
N GLU A 239 -2.05 -29.81 -1.30
CA GLU A 239 -1.60 -30.52 -0.08
C GLU A 239 -1.71 -32.03 -0.20
N GLN A 240 -2.81 -32.54 -0.77
CA GLN A 240 -2.98 -33.97 -1.01
C GLN A 240 -1.95 -34.51 -2.00
N ALA A 241 -1.67 -33.75 -3.08
CA ALA A 241 -0.65 -34.11 -4.06
C ALA A 241 0.75 -34.09 -3.42
N ALA A 242 1.09 -33.08 -2.65
CA ALA A 242 2.35 -32.96 -1.93
C ALA A 242 2.57 -34.12 -0.94
N SER A 243 1.53 -34.44 -0.17
CA SER A 243 1.56 -35.59 0.77
C SER A 243 1.81 -36.90 0.05
N SER A 244 1.19 -37.10 -1.12
CA SER A 244 1.34 -38.31 -1.93
C SER A 244 2.71 -38.42 -2.59
N ALA A 245 3.29 -37.27 -2.97
CA ALA A 245 4.59 -37.17 -3.64
C ALA A 245 5.78 -37.13 -2.65
N GLY A 246 5.52 -36.95 -1.36
CA GLY A 246 6.58 -36.79 -0.34
C GLY A 246 7.20 -35.39 -0.31
N GLY A 247 6.48 -34.37 -0.73
CA GLY A 247 6.86 -32.96 -0.68
C GLY A 247 6.37 -32.17 -1.89
N TYR A 248 6.22 -30.85 -1.74
CA TYR A 248 5.71 -29.97 -2.77
C TYR A 248 6.52 -30.02 -4.07
N GLN A 249 7.85 -30.00 -3.97
CA GLN A 249 8.76 -30.03 -5.13
C GLN A 249 8.64 -31.29 -6.01
N ASN A 250 7.98 -32.34 -5.51
CA ASN A 250 7.81 -33.60 -6.21
C ASN A 250 6.41 -33.80 -6.80
N ILE A 251 5.55 -32.78 -6.69
CA ILE A 251 4.18 -32.82 -7.21
C ILE A 251 4.24 -33.03 -8.73
N ASP A 252 3.51 -34.04 -9.22
CA ASP A 252 3.14 -34.11 -10.62
C ASP A 252 2.02 -33.08 -10.88
N VAL A 253 2.31 -32.09 -11.71
CA VAL A 253 1.40 -30.96 -11.97
C VAL A 253 0.31 -31.28 -12.98
N ASP A 254 0.53 -32.27 -13.87
CA ASP A 254 -0.41 -32.59 -14.95
C ASP A 254 -1.83 -32.94 -14.47
N PRO A 255 -2.01 -33.64 -13.31
CA PRO A 255 -3.35 -33.94 -12.79
C PRO A 255 -4.05 -32.75 -12.14
N LEU A 256 -3.31 -31.68 -11.81
CA LEU A 256 -3.85 -30.51 -11.12
C LEU A 256 -4.34 -29.46 -12.14
N SER A 257 -5.64 -29.30 -12.24
CA SER A 257 -6.25 -28.30 -13.11
C SER A 257 -6.40 -26.97 -12.39
N GLY A 258 -5.84 -25.92 -12.96
CA GLY A 258 -6.12 -24.54 -12.52
C GLY A 258 -7.45 -24.04 -13.06
N GLU A 259 -8.08 -23.14 -12.34
CA GLU A 259 -9.31 -22.46 -12.71
C GLU A 259 -8.98 -21.00 -13.08
N PRO A 260 -9.45 -20.49 -14.23
CA PRO A 260 -9.25 -19.09 -14.57
C PRO A 260 -10.07 -18.20 -13.63
N VAL A 261 -9.53 -17.03 -13.32
CA VAL A 261 -10.19 -16.01 -12.49
C VAL A 261 -10.37 -14.74 -13.33
N ASP A 262 -11.56 -14.16 -13.26
CA ASP A 262 -11.84 -12.89 -13.92
C ASP A 262 -11.06 -11.77 -13.21
N VAL A 263 -10.43 -10.93 -14.00
CA VAL A 263 -9.64 -9.79 -13.52
C VAL A 263 -9.90 -8.56 -14.37
N ALA A 264 -10.07 -7.41 -13.73
CA ALA A 264 -10.17 -6.12 -14.41
C ALA A 264 -8.81 -5.42 -14.33
N LEU A 265 -8.18 -5.18 -15.48
CA LEU A 265 -6.90 -4.48 -15.59
C LEU A 265 -7.14 -3.04 -16.05
N ASP A 266 -6.57 -2.08 -15.34
CA ASP A 266 -6.54 -0.65 -15.68
C ASP A 266 -5.14 -0.08 -15.42
N GLY A 267 -4.35 0.02 -16.48
CA GLY A 267 -2.97 0.52 -16.42
C GLY A 267 -2.07 -0.31 -15.49
N ALA A 268 -1.67 0.28 -14.39
CA ALA A 268 -0.83 -0.37 -13.38
C ALA A 268 -1.64 -1.04 -12.26
N LYS A 269 -2.97 -1.12 -12.37
CA LYS A 269 -3.84 -1.69 -11.34
C LYS A 269 -4.69 -2.83 -11.90
N ALA A 270 -4.82 -3.89 -11.13
CA ALA A 270 -5.70 -5.00 -11.45
C ALA A 270 -6.59 -5.34 -10.26
N VAL A 271 -7.89 -5.48 -10.49
CA VAL A 271 -8.86 -5.85 -9.45
C VAL A 271 -9.40 -7.24 -9.72
N LEU A 272 -9.38 -8.09 -8.70
CA LEU A 272 -9.95 -9.44 -8.74
C LEU A 272 -10.58 -9.80 -7.40
N THR A 273 -11.55 -10.71 -7.43
CA THR A 273 -12.11 -11.30 -6.21
C THR A 273 -11.31 -12.53 -5.81
N VAL A 274 -10.81 -12.55 -4.58
CA VAL A 274 -10.13 -13.71 -4.00
C VAL A 274 -11.03 -14.44 -3.01
N GLU A 275 -10.82 -15.76 -2.87
CA GLU A 275 -11.56 -16.63 -1.94
C GLU A 275 -10.56 -17.42 -1.09
N PRO A 276 -10.87 -17.68 0.21
CA PRO A 276 -10.00 -18.51 1.04
C PRO A 276 -9.92 -19.95 0.54
N GLY A 277 -8.78 -20.59 0.79
CA GLY A 277 -8.50 -21.98 0.40
C GLY A 277 -7.95 -22.15 -1.01
N TYR A 278 -7.48 -21.08 -1.62
CA TYR A 278 -6.89 -21.09 -2.96
C TYR A 278 -5.51 -20.48 -3.01
N ARG A 279 -4.69 -20.99 -3.93
CA ARG A 279 -3.44 -20.40 -4.41
C ARG A 279 -3.71 -19.69 -5.72
N TYR A 280 -3.28 -18.45 -5.83
CA TYR A 280 -3.44 -17.61 -7.01
C TYR A 280 -2.10 -17.42 -7.70
N VAL A 281 -2.12 -17.52 -9.01
CA VAL A 281 -1.00 -17.24 -9.89
C VAL A 281 -1.41 -16.12 -10.84
N VAL A 282 -0.59 -15.10 -10.89
CA VAL A 282 -0.80 -13.90 -11.68
C VAL A 282 0.32 -13.81 -12.70
N ASP A 283 0.00 -14.03 -13.97
CA ASP A 283 0.93 -13.87 -15.08
C ASP A 283 0.67 -12.50 -15.71
N ALA A 284 1.60 -11.57 -15.52
CA ALA A 284 1.50 -10.20 -16.01
C ALA A 284 2.46 -9.96 -17.17
N GLU A 285 1.98 -9.28 -18.20
CA GLU A 285 2.76 -8.84 -19.36
C GLU A 285 3.01 -7.34 -19.27
N PHE A 286 4.24 -6.93 -19.57
CA PHE A 286 4.71 -5.56 -19.61
C PHE A 286 5.38 -5.29 -20.95
N ALA A 287 5.69 -4.04 -21.27
CA ALA A 287 6.42 -3.70 -22.48
C ALA A 287 7.81 -4.37 -22.53
N GLU A 288 8.43 -4.57 -21.38
CA GLU A 288 9.78 -5.13 -21.20
C GLU A 288 9.78 -6.67 -21.10
N GLY A 289 8.64 -7.30 -20.78
CA GLY A 289 8.61 -8.75 -20.61
C GLY A 289 7.42 -9.26 -19.81
N THR A 290 7.60 -10.42 -19.18
CA THR A 290 6.56 -11.10 -18.39
C THR A 290 7.07 -11.39 -16.99
N VAL A 291 6.17 -11.30 -16.00
CA VAL A 291 6.46 -11.66 -14.59
C VAL A 291 5.32 -12.49 -14.06
N CYS A 292 5.66 -13.58 -13.38
CA CYS A 292 4.70 -14.42 -12.66
C CYS A 292 4.76 -14.07 -11.17
N TYR A 293 3.59 -13.88 -10.52
CA TYR A 293 3.48 -13.70 -9.07
C TYR A 293 2.60 -14.78 -8.48
N VAL A 294 2.88 -15.18 -7.25
CA VAL A 294 2.13 -16.24 -6.56
C VAL A 294 1.81 -15.81 -5.14
N PHE A 295 0.59 -16.08 -4.69
CA PHE A 295 0.18 -15.89 -3.30
C PHE A 295 -0.90 -16.91 -2.91
N THR A 296 -1.06 -17.11 -1.59
CA THR A 296 -2.10 -17.96 -1.01
C THR A 296 -3.16 -17.12 -0.31
N VAL A 297 -4.37 -17.66 -0.20
CA VAL A 297 -5.48 -17.03 0.50
C VAL A 297 -6.06 -18.03 1.49
N HIS A 298 -6.04 -17.67 2.78
CA HIS A 298 -6.57 -18.48 3.90
C HIS A 298 -7.57 -17.70 4.74
N GLU A 299 -8.31 -18.44 5.60
CA GLU A 299 -9.13 -17.83 6.66
C GLU A 299 -8.32 -17.24 7.80
#